data_1311195c19adfb24395483a16f3fbfcf
#
_entry.id   1311195c19adfb24395483a16f3fbfcf
#
_cell.length_a   1.000
_cell.length_b   1.000
_cell.length_c   1.000
_cell.angle_alpha   90.00
_cell.angle_beta   90.00
_cell.angle_gamma   90.00
#
_symmetry.space_group_name_H-M   'P 1'
#
loop_
_entity.id
_entity.type
_entity.pdbx_description
1 polymer ?
#
loop_
_entity_poly.entity_id
_entity_poly.type
_entity_poly.pdbx_seq_one_letter_code
_entity_poly.pdbx_strand_id
1 'polypeptide(L)'
;MKFFNLDLHVSVIQDIKQILEPLGHTVDNWSISGHSWVFGKEADRVEVVNQETWLDLDQDMCDRFYERYKEELSDYDCFIACYPPAFSLLYEKFDKPIITVSATRYEHPFSGDQDRWGWFNEKLTAMIDSGQIIPVSNNKYDKFYCEHFTDRTWRHIPSLCDYTQATYRPSPSNDCIISSRVNHQIDGCKHISSLGRYSWEDLYSHKAIVHVPYNTSIMSIAEQYTASVPLLFPTLEFGKRITGYLSELFFHTNEKIVPTLYSDQAIMLSDFYDHVWMPHILFYDSFKDIPEILSSVDLLDLSERMRDFNNARKLTITERWQDLLK
;
A
#
# COMPACT_ATOMS: atom_id res chain seq x y z
N MET A 1 -8.29 13.80 18.12
CA MET A 1 -9.10 12.57 18.00
C MET A 1 -8.26 11.37 18.40
N LYS A 2 -8.90 10.37 18.96
CA LYS A 2 -8.31 9.08 19.30
C LYS A 2 -8.80 8.03 18.31
N PHE A 3 -7.89 7.47 17.51
CA PHE A 3 -8.19 6.47 16.48
C PHE A 3 -7.81 5.07 16.94
N PHE A 4 -8.57 4.09 16.50
CA PHE A 4 -8.24 2.69 16.68
C PHE A 4 -8.20 1.96 15.32
N ASN A 5 -7.25 1.05 15.18
CA ASN A 5 -7.12 0.19 14.01
C ASN A 5 -6.82 -1.26 14.41
N LEU A 6 -7.40 -2.19 13.71
CA LEU A 6 -6.96 -3.59 13.62
C LEU A 6 -6.46 -3.84 12.21
N ASP A 7 -5.24 -4.34 12.04
CA ASP A 7 -4.65 -4.57 10.73
C ASP A 7 -4.03 -5.95 10.56
N LEU A 8 -3.88 -6.32 9.29
CA LEU A 8 -3.14 -7.49 8.82
C LEU A 8 -1.85 -7.09 8.07
N HIS A 9 -1.62 -5.78 7.83
CA HIS A 9 -0.47 -5.26 7.09
C HIS A 9 0.08 -3.99 7.75
N VAL A 10 1.03 -4.18 8.64
CA VAL A 10 1.56 -3.16 9.54
C VAL A 10 2.07 -1.88 8.85
N SER A 11 2.58 -1.95 7.62
CA SER A 11 3.14 -0.78 6.93
C SER A 11 2.08 0.28 6.59
N VAL A 12 0.85 -0.12 6.26
CA VAL A 12 -0.22 0.84 5.88
C VAL A 12 -0.64 1.66 7.08
N ILE A 13 -0.91 1.02 8.22
CA ILE A 13 -1.29 1.77 9.43
C ILE A 13 -0.12 2.59 9.97
N GLN A 14 1.12 2.10 9.84
CA GLN A 14 2.29 2.85 10.26
C GLN A 14 2.45 4.15 9.46
N ASP A 15 2.17 4.12 8.15
CA ASP A 15 2.15 5.31 7.30
C ASP A 15 1.11 6.33 7.77
N ILE A 16 -0.13 5.88 8.01
CA ILE A 16 -1.22 6.73 8.50
C ILE A 16 -0.89 7.31 9.87
N LYS A 17 -0.40 6.49 10.79
CA LYS A 17 -0.02 6.88 12.14
C LYS A 17 1.00 8.00 12.14
N GLN A 18 2.06 7.87 11.33
CA GLN A 18 3.10 8.88 11.21
C GLN A 18 2.61 10.22 10.65
N ILE A 19 1.50 10.22 9.90
CA ILE A 19 0.88 11.44 9.40
C ILE A 19 -0.04 12.07 10.47
N LEU A 20 -0.83 11.24 11.15
CA LEU A 20 -1.87 11.73 12.07
C LEU A 20 -1.32 12.16 13.45
N GLU A 21 -0.31 11.48 13.99
CA GLU A 21 0.24 11.81 15.31
C GLU A 21 0.86 13.22 15.37
N PRO A 22 1.66 13.68 14.40
CA PRO A 22 2.14 15.06 14.37
C PRO A 22 1.04 16.13 14.26
N LEU A 23 -0.16 15.75 13.81
CA LEU A 23 -1.34 16.61 13.75
C LEU A 23 -2.09 16.70 15.10
N GLY A 24 -1.57 16.05 16.14
CA GLY A 24 -2.15 16.08 17.49
C GLY A 24 -3.23 15.01 17.73
N HIS A 25 -3.26 13.98 16.91
CA HIS A 25 -4.12 12.80 17.09
C HIS A 25 -3.36 11.66 17.77
N THR A 26 -4.07 10.66 18.27
CA THR A 26 -3.49 9.40 18.75
C THR A 26 -4.02 8.26 17.91
N VAL A 27 -3.16 7.32 17.54
CA VAL A 27 -3.53 6.13 16.74
C VAL A 27 -3.04 4.90 17.47
N ASP A 28 -3.97 4.21 18.11
CA ASP A 28 -3.70 2.89 18.70
C ASP A 28 -3.99 1.81 17.65
N ASN A 29 -3.13 0.83 17.55
CA ASN A 29 -3.37 -0.27 16.63
C ASN A 29 -3.03 -1.62 17.24
N TRP A 30 -3.88 -2.60 16.97
CA TRP A 30 -3.58 -4.01 17.10
C TRP A 30 -3.19 -4.55 15.72
N SER A 31 -2.06 -5.20 15.65
CA SER A 31 -1.59 -5.81 14.41
C SER A 31 -1.54 -7.33 14.55
N ILE A 32 -2.37 -8.01 13.79
CA ILE A 32 -2.31 -9.46 13.63
C ILE A 32 -1.36 -9.89 12.49
N SER A 33 -0.56 -8.96 11.97
CA SER A 33 0.39 -9.21 10.89
C SER A 33 1.57 -10.07 11.34
N GLY A 34 1.88 -11.12 10.59
CA GLY A 34 3.11 -11.89 10.77
C GLY A 34 4.40 -11.09 10.48
N HIS A 35 4.28 -9.84 9.99
CA HIS A 35 5.40 -8.94 9.70
C HIS A 35 5.58 -7.83 10.73
N SER A 36 4.87 -7.85 11.86
CA SER A 36 4.98 -6.84 12.93
C SER A 36 6.42 -6.69 13.46
N TRP A 37 7.25 -7.73 13.33
CA TRP A 37 8.66 -7.71 13.69
C TRP A 37 9.48 -6.66 12.93
N VAL A 38 9.04 -6.19 11.75
CA VAL A 38 9.71 -5.09 10.99
C VAL A 38 9.77 -3.81 11.84
N PHE A 39 8.79 -3.61 12.70
CA PHE A 39 8.72 -2.48 13.65
C PHE A 39 9.07 -2.89 15.08
N GLY A 40 9.79 -4.00 15.26
CA GLY A 40 10.26 -4.46 16.56
C GLY A 40 9.16 -4.95 17.51
N LYS A 41 8.00 -5.36 16.96
CA LYS A 41 6.84 -5.85 17.72
C LYS A 41 6.49 -7.29 17.36
N GLU A 42 5.87 -8.00 18.28
CA GLU A 42 5.18 -9.25 17.98
C GLU A 42 3.76 -8.93 17.48
N ALA A 43 3.13 -9.90 16.79
CA ALA A 43 1.73 -9.79 16.42
C ALA A 43 0.84 -9.80 17.68
N ASP A 44 -0.18 -8.94 17.69
CA ASP A 44 -1.12 -8.88 18.80
C ASP A 44 -2.02 -10.11 18.84
N ARG A 45 -2.38 -10.52 20.06
CA ARG A 45 -3.32 -11.64 20.28
C ARG A 45 -4.74 -11.09 20.38
N VAL A 46 -5.48 -11.18 19.28
CA VAL A 46 -6.88 -10.80 19.21
C VAL A 46 -7.73 -12.07 19.20
N GLU A 47 -8.72 -12.17 20.10
CA GLU A 47 -9.44 -13.42 20.33
C GLU A 47 -10.38 -13.81 19.17
N VAL A 48 -11.06 -12.83 18.58
CA VAL A 48 -12.10 -13.08 17.57
C VAL A 48 -11.53 -13.10 16.16
N VAL A 49 -10.68 -12.10 15.84
CA VAL A 49 -10.07 -11.91 14.52
C VAL A 49 -8.56 -11.98 14.67
N ASN A 50 -7.94 -13.03 14.13
CA ASN A 50 -6.50 -13.27 14.21
C ASN A 50 -5.98 -13.89 12.89
N GLN A 51 -4.72 -14.28 12.85
CA GLN A 51 -4.09 -14.86 11.66
C GLN A 51 -4.78 -16.14 11.14
N GLU A 52 -5.44 -16.88 12.00
CA GLU A 52 -6.09 -18.15 11.65
C GLU A 52 -7.55 -17.93 11.21
N THR A 53 -8.22 -16.92 11.77
CA THR A 53 -9.67 -16.74 11.63
C THR A 53 -10.08 -15.63 10.66
N TRP A 54 -9.22 -14.68 10.33
CA TRP A 54 -9.58 -13.51 9.52
C TRP A 54 -10.15 -13.85 8.13
N LEU A 55 -9.79 -15.02 7.58
CA LEU A 55 -10.32 -15.51 6.31
C LEU A 55 -11.80 -15.89 6.37
N ASP A 56 -12.30 -16.17 7.57
CA ASP A 56 -13.69 -16.58 7.82
C ASP A 56 -14.60 -15.38 8.18
N LEU A 57 -14.12 -14.14 7.97
CA LEU A 57 -14.88 -12.93 8.30
C LEU A 57 -16.30 -12.99 7.73
N ASP A 58 -17.28 -12.93 8.63
CA ASP A 58 -18.72 -12.93 8.36
C ASP A 58 -19.46 -12.04 9.37
N GLN A 59 -20.78 -11.99 9.28
CA GLN A 59 -21.60 -11.20 10.20
C GLN A 59 -21.51 -11.69 11.65
N ASP A 60 -21.46 -13.00 11.88
CA ASP A 60 -21.32 -13.57 13.24
C ASP A 60 -19.99 -13.17 13.88
N MET A 61 -18.92 -13.20 13.09
CA MET A 61 -17.61 -12.73 13.57
C MET A 61 -17.62 -11.25 13.91
N CYS A 62 -18.26 -10.40 13.09
CA CYS A 62 -18.42 -8.97 13.37
C CYS A 62 -19.21 -8.75 14.67
N ASP A 63 -20.27 -9.52 14.87
CA ASP A 63 -21.11 -9.46 16.07
C ASP A 63 -20.35 -9.88 17.32
N ARG A 64 -19.58 -10.97 17.25
CA ARG A 64 -18.73 -11.44 18.34
C ARG A 64 -17.58 -10.45 18.65
N PHE A 65 -17.01 -9.82 17.63
CA PHE A 65 -15.99 -8.80 17.82
C PHE A 65 -16.56 -7.61 18.60
N TYR A 66 -17.74 -7.10 18.19
CA TYR A 66 -18.41 -6.03 18.90
C TYR A 66 -18.70 -6.41 20.36
N GLU A 67 -19.35 -7.54 20.61
CA GLU A 67 -19.69 -7.97 21.98
C GLU A 67 -18.45 -8.14 22.86
N ARG A 68 -17.34 -8.62 22.30
CA ARG A 68 -16.09 -8.82 23.04
C ARG A 68 -15.37 -7.52 23.38
N TYR A 69 -15.42 -6.54 22.49
CA TYR A 69 -14.58 -5.34 22.59
C TYR A 69 -15.34 -4.01 22.75
N LYS A 70 -16.67 -4.03 22.82
CA LYS A 70 -17.49 -2.79 22.87
C LYS A 70 -17.13 -1.85 24.02
N GLU A 71 -16.75 -2.38 25.19
CA GLU A 71 -16.34 -1.55 26.32
C GLU A 71 -14.92 -1.02 26.13
N GLU A 72 -13.97 -1.88 25.72
CA GLU A 72 -12.57 -1.54 25.52
C GLU A 72 -12.37 -0.48 24.42
N LEU A 73 -13.16 -0.56 23.35
CA LEU A 73 -13.08 0.34 22.22
C LEU A 73 -14.06 1.53 22.28
N SER A 74 -14.81 1.67 23.35
CA SER A 74 -15.82 2.74 23.51
C SER A 74 -15.22 4.15 23.51
N ASP A 75 -13.98 4.31 23.98
CA ASP A 75 -13.33 5.62 24.16
C ASP A 75 -12.68 6.17 22.89
N TYR A 76 -12.69 5.42 21.79
CA TYR A 76 -12.16 5.91 20.52
C TYR A 76 -13.18 6.78 19.79
N ASP A 77 -12.68 7.85 19.14
CA ASP A 77 -13.51 8.78 18.39
C ASP A 77 -13.83 8.27 16.98
N CYS A 78 -12.91 7.50 16.38
CA CYS A 78 -12.98 7.04 15.01
C CYS A 78 -12.19 5.73 14.84
N PHE A 79 -12.63 4.89 13.93
CA PHE A 79 -11.93 3.67 13.54
C PHE A 79 -11.21 3.83 12.20
N ILE A 80 -10.13 3.09 12.01
CA ILE A 80 -9.42 2.99 10.74
C ILE A 80 -9.41 1.51 10.32
N ALA A 81 -9.82 1.24 9.09
CA ALA A 81 -9.66 -0.07 8.45
C ALA A 81 -8.81 0.10 7.19
N CYS A 82 -7.58 -0.39 7.19
CA CYS A 82 -6.66 -0.16 6.07
C CYS A 82 -6.20 -1.42 5.35
N TYR A 83 -6.27 -2.57 6.00
CA TYR A 83 -5.91 -3.82 5.36
C TYR A 83 -6.39 -5.05 6.16
N PRO A 84 -7.35 -5.82 5.65
CA PRO A 84 -8.15 -5.52 4.45
C PRO A 84 -9.23 -4.47 4.75
N PRO A 85 -9.75 -3.77 3.72
CA PRO A 85 -10.89 -2.85 3.87
C PRO A 85 -12.12 -3.51 4.50
N ALA A 86 -12.30 -4.81 4.33
CA ALA A 86 -13.38 -5.59 4.94
C ALA A 86 -13.40 -5.52 6.47
N PHE A 87 -12.30 -5.20 7.14
CA PHE A 87 -12.30 -5.00 8.59
C PHE A 87 -13.13 -3.78 9.03
N SER A 88 -13.57 -2.92 8.11
CA SER A 88 -14.58 -1.90 8.38
C SER A 88 -15.87 -2.49 8.97
N LEU A 89 -16.23 -3.70 8.55
CA LEU A 89 -17.44 -4.38 9.04
C LEU A 89 -17.37 -4.73 10.54
N LEU A 90 -16.17 -4.92 11.08
CA LEU A 90 -15.98 -5.16 12.51
C LEU A 90 -16.43 -3.97 13.36
N TYR A 91 -16.44 -2.77 12.78
CA TYR A 91 -16.76 -1.52 13.47
C TYR A 91 -18.19 -1.03 13.23
N GLU A 92 -19.00 -1.72 12.39
CA GLU A 92 -20.36 -1.30 12.03
C GLU A 92 -21.19 -0.93 13.26
N LYS A 93 -21.20 -1.80 14.29
CA LYS A 93 -22.04 -1.68 15.48
C LYS A 93 -21.56 -0.65 16.51
N PHE A 94 -20.35 -0.10 16.36
CA PHE A 94 -19.85 0.92 17.29
C PHE A 94 -20.49 2.30 17.05
N ASP A 95 -21.20 2.48 15.94
CA ASP A 95 -21.90 3.73 15.57
C ASP A 95 -20.97 4.96 15.61
N LYS A 96 -19.76 4.80 15.11
CA LYS A 96 -18.72 5.82 15.03
C LYS A 96 -18.19 5.94 13.61
N PRO A 97 -17.59 7.07 13.23
CA PRO A 97 -16.94 7.21 11.93
C PRO A 97 -15.84 6.14 11.70
N ILE A 98 -15.74 5.68 10.48
CA ILE A 98 -14.73 4.71 10.04
C ILE A 98 -14.02 5.26 8.81
N ILE A 99 -12.72 5.44 8.87
CA ILE A 99 -11.91 5.73 7.69
C ILE A 99 -11.48 4.40 7.09
N THR A 100 -12.01 4.07 5.93
CA THR A 100 -11.66 2.85 5.21
C THR A 100 -10.66 3.18 4.12
N VAL A 101 -9.43 2.66 4.25
CA VAL A 101 -8.34 2.91 3.28
C VAL A 101 -8.09 1.65 2.45
N SER A 102 -8.42 1.70 1.17
CA SER A 102 -7.98 0.64 0.25
C SER A 102 -6.51 0.82 -0.11
N ALA A 103 -5.73 -0.23 0.16
CA ALA A 103 -4.30 -0.30 -0.09
C ALA A 103 -3.95 -1.63 -0.74
N THR A 104 -4.53 -1.91 -1.91
CA THR A 104 -4.57 -3.20 -2.59
C THR A 104 -5.37 -4.28 -1.86
N ARG A 105 -5.67 -5.35 -2.57
CA ARG A 105 -6.38 -6.53 -2.03
C ARG A 105 -7.74 -6.19 -1.42
N TYR A 106 -8.48 -5.32 -2.10
CA TYR A 106 -9.83 -4.92 -1.70
C TYR A 106 -10.76 -6.12 -1.49
N GLU A 107 -10.61 -7.19 -2.28
CA GLU A 107 -11.40 -8.42 -2.20
C GLU A 107 -11.12 -9.29 -0.97
N HIS A 108 -10.05 -9.06 -0.24
CA HIS A 108 -9.73 -9.91 0.91
C HIS A 108 -10.72 -9.70 2.06
N PRO A 109 -11.19 -10.79 2.69
CA PRO A 109 -10.83 -12.20 2.46
C PRO A 109 -11.71 -12.94 1.44
N PHE A 110 -12.51 -12.26 0.64
CA PHE A 110 -13.60 -12.84 -0.17
C PHE A 110 -13.18 -13.22 -1.59
N SER A 111 -11.88 -13.16 -1.92
CA SER A 111 -11.38 -13.56 -3.24
C SER A 111 -11.79 -15.00 -3.57
N GLY A 112 -12.56 -15.18 -4.66
CA GLY A 112 -13.06 -16.49 -5.10
C GLY A 112 -14.40 -16.94 -4.52
N ASP A 113 -14.96 -16.20 -3.55
CA ASP A 113 -16.31 -16.41 -3.00
C ASP A 113 -17.22 -15.24 -3.43
N GLN A 114 -17.99 -15.45 -4.48
CA GLN A 114 -18.80 -14.38 -5.08
C GLN A 114 -19.97 -13.95 -4.18
N ASP A 115 -20.54 -14.85 -3.38
CA ASP A 115 -21.66 -14.52 -2.51
C ASP A 115 -21.19 -13.64 -1.35
N ARG A 116 -20.07 -14.00 -0.72
CA ARG A 116 -19.46 -13.19 0.34
C ARG A 116 -18.91 -11.87 -0.20
N TRP A 117 -18.37 -11.88 -1.41
CA TRP A 117 -17.94 -10.66 -2.10
C TRP A 117 -19.11 -9.70 -2.37
N GLY A 118 -20.24 -10.22 -2.85
CA GLY A 118 -21.48 -9.46 -3.01
C GLY A 118 -21.96 -8.86 -1.69
N TRP A 119 -22.05 -9.69 -0.65
CA TRP A 119 -22.44 -9.26 0.70
C TRP A 119 -21.52 -8.15 1.23
N PHE A 120 -20.20 -8.27 1.08
CA PHE A 120 -19.25 -7.25 1.50
C PHE A 120 -19.50 -5.91 0.80
N ASN A 121 -19.63 -5.92 -0.53
CA ASN A 121 -19.85 -4.69 -1.29
C ASN A 121 -21.19 -4.02 -0.95
N GLU A 122 -22.25 -4.79 -0.74
CA GLU A 122 -23.55 -4.26 -0.30
C GLU A 122 -23.44 -3.59 1.07
N LYS A 123 -22.84 -4.25 2.03
CA LYS A 123 -22.61 -3.71 3.38
C LYS A 123 -21.75 -2.47 3.36
N LEU A 124 -20.60 -2.52 2.70
CA LEU A 124 -19.69 -1.38 2.60
C LEU A 124 -20.35 -0.16 1.96
N THR A 125 -21.10 -0.39 0.88
CA THR A 125 -21.84 0.68 0.18
C THR A 125 -22.91 1.29 1.08
N ALA A 126 -23.67 0.47 1.82
CA ALA A 126 -24.67 0.96 2.77
C ALA A 126 -24.04 1.82 3.89
N MET A 127 -22.87 1.41 4.41
CA MET A 127 -22.13 2.16 5.42
C MET A 127 -21.55 3.48 4.86
N ILE A 128 -21.16 3.51 3.59
CA ILE A 128 -20.78 4.76 2.90
C ILE A 128 -21.99 5.68 2.74
N ASP A 129 -23.13 5.15 2.31
CA ASP A 129 -24.35 5.94 2.09
C ASP A 129 -24.93 6.51 3.39
N SER A 130 -24.78 5.81 4.50
CA SER A 130 -25.16 6.31 5.82
C SER A 130 -24.20 7.39 6.36
N GLY A 131 -23.05 7.57 5.73
CA GLY A 131 -22.00 8.48 6.21
C GLY A 131 -21.13 7.91 7.33
N GLN A 132 -21.31 6.64 7.70
CA GLN A 132 -20.47 5.99 8.71
C GLN A 132 -19.06 5.74 8.19
N ILE A 133 -18.92 5.35 6.91
CA ILE A 133 -17.61 5.13 6.26
C ILE A 133 -17.18 6.35 5.45
N ILE A 134 -15.95 6.78 5.65
CA ILE A 134 -15.24 7.74 4.81
C ILE A 134 -14.26 6.93 3.94
N PRO A 135 -14.57 6.73 2.63
CA PRO A 135 -13.76 5.87 1.77
C PRO A 135 -12.53 6.62 1.22
N VAL A 136 -11.36 6.01 1.39
CA VAL A 136 -10.05 6.50 0.94
C VAL A 136 -9.32 5.40 0.20
N SER A 137 -8.58 5.74 -0.84
CA SER A 137 -7.62 4.84 -1.52
C SER A 137 -6.23 5.47 -1.51
N ASN A 138 -5.22 4.67 -1.24
CA ASN A 138 -3.84 5.16 -1.21
C ASN A 138 -3.18 5.22 -2.60
N ASN A 139 -3.84 4.73 -3.63
CA ASN A 139 -3.39 4.77 -5.02
C ASN A 139 -4.55 4.93 -5.99
N LYS A 140 -4.26 5.34 -7.22
CA LYS A 140 -5.30 5.60 -8.23
C LYS A 140 -5.93 4.32 -8.76
N TYR A 141 -5.18 3.21 -8.83
CA TYR A 141 -5.73 1.95 -9.30
C TYR A 141 -6.79 1.42 -8.32
N ASP A 142 -6.49 1.40 -7.03
CA ASP A 142 -7.47 0.99 -6.02
C ASP A 142 -8.68 1.92 -5.97
N LYS A 143 -8.47 3.23 -6.14
CA LYS A 143 -9.58 4.17 -6.28
C LYS A 143 -10.51 3.74 -7.42
N PHE A 144 -9.96 3.54 -8.61
CA PHE A 144 -10.71 3.10 -9.78
C PHE A 144 -11.42 1.76 -9.55
N TYR A 145 -10.73 0.82 -8.91
CA TYR A 145 -11.25 -0.51 -8.60
C TYR A 145 -12.40 -0.45 -7.59
N CYS A 146 -12.24 0.23 -6.48
CA CYS A 146 -13.26 0.37 -5.45
C CYS A 146 -14.49 1.14 -5.96
N GLU A 147 -14.31 2.22 -6.73
CA GLU A 147 -15.39 2.97 -7.34
C GLU A 147 -16.21 2.13 -8.31
N HIS A 148 -15.57 1.19 -9.04
CA HIS A 148 -16.27 0.26 -9.91
C HIS A 148 -17.24 -0.66 -9.14
N PHE A 149 -16.85 -1.17 -7.98
CA PHE A 149 -17.68 -2.13 -7.21
C PHE A 149 -18.68 -1.46 -6.28
N THR A 150 -18.35 -0.26 -5.76
CA THR A 150 -19.25 0.44 -4.83
C THR A 150 -20.16 1.46 -5.51
N ASP A 151 -19.84 1.87 -6.74
CA ASP A 151 -20.47 3.02 -7.43
C ASP A 151 -20.49 4.27 -6.52
N ARG A 152 -19.43 4.45 -5.72
CA ARG A 152 -19.25 5.59 -4.80
C ARG A 152 -17.87 6.20 -4.98
N THR A 153 -17.77 7.51 -4.79
CA THR A 153 -16.50 8.22 -4.92
C THR A 153 -15.58 7.92 -3.75
N TRP A 154 -14.36 7.48 -4.05
CA TRP A 154 -13.27 7.27 -3.09
C TRP A 154 -12.26 8.42 -3.16
N ARG A 155 -11.86 8.94 -2.00
CA ARG A 155 -10.83 9.98 -1.94
C ARG A 155 -9.45 9.35 -2.17
N HIS A 156 -8.64 9.98 -3.03
CA HIS A 156 -7.26 9.54 -3.23
C HIS A 156 -6.31 10.30 -2.31
N ILE A 157 -5.69 9.61 -1.38
CA ILE A 157 -4.62 10.13 -0.50
C ILE A 157 -3.45 9.15 -0.60
N PRO A 158 -2.39 9.48 -1.38
CA PRO A 158 -1.26 8.57 -1.59
C PRO A 158 -0.51 8.26 -0.32
N SER A 159 0.07 7.07 -0.22
CA SER A 159 0.99 6.71 0.86
C SER A 159 2.24 7.57 0.82
N LEU A 160 2.69 8.04 2.00
CA LEU A 160 3.93 8.78 2.16
C LEU A 160 5.09 7.85 2.52
N CYS A 161 4.89 6.95 3.47
CA CYS A 161 5.88 5.97 3.96
C CYS A 161 7.18 6.59 4.48
N ASP A 162 7.09 7.74 5.15
CA ASP A 162 8.24 8.44 5.76
C ASP A 162 8.68 7.80 7.10
N TYR A 163 7.98 6.76 7.55
CA TYR A 163 8.26 6.07 8.81
C TYR A 163 9.60 5.32 8.81
N THR A 164 10.19 5.08 7.65
CA THR A 164 11.50 4.43 7.56
C THR A 164 12.62 5.30 8.13
N GLN A 165 12.46 6.64 8.07
CA GLN A 165 13.46 7.65 8.45
C GLN A 165 14.83 7.48 7.75
N ALA A 166 14.92 6.52 6.84
CA ALA A 166 16.12 6.24 6.05
C ALA A 166 16.16 7.11 4.79
N THR A 167 17.35 7.46 4.35
CA THR A 167 17.56 8.29 3.16
C THR A 167 18.55 7.62 2.22
N TYR A 168 18.43 7.91 0.94
CA TYR A 168 19.36 7.43 -0.06
C TYR A 168 20.78 7.95 0.20
N ARG A 169 21.74 7.03 0.35
CA ARG A 169 23.16 7.29 0.57
C ARG A 169 23.99 6.21 -0.14
N PRO A 170 24.17 6.30 -1.46
CA PRO A 170 24.82 5.24 -2.22
C PRO A 170 26.28 5.08 -1.83
N SER A 171 26.69 3.82 -1.62
CA SER A 171 28.08 3.44 -1.52
C SER A 171 28.66 3.19 -2.91
N PRO A 172 29.84 3.73 -3.25
CA PRO A 172 30.48 3.51 -4.55
C PRO A 172 30.74 2.02 -4.88
N SER A 173 30.86 1.19 -3.85
CA SER A 173 31.09 -0.26 -4.00
C SER A 173 29.82 -1.09 -4.20
N ASN A 174 28.63 -0.51 -4.01
CA ASN A 174 27.39 -1.24 -4.11
C ASN A 174 26.84 -1.25 -5.54
N ASP A 175 26.39 -2.42 -5.98
CA ASP A 175 25.69 -2.61 -7.27
C ASP A 175 24.24 -2.12 -7.17
N CYS A 176 23.52 -2.17 -8.27
CA CYS A 176 22.06 -2.04 -8.25
C CYS A 176 21.37 -3.26 -7.65
N ILE A 177 20.19 -3.06 -7.11
CA ILE A 177 19.32 -4.14 -6.61
C ILE A 177 18.18 -4.39 -7.58
N ILE A 178 17.89 -5.66 -7.85
CA ILE A 178 16.67 -6.08 -8.55
C ILE A 178 15.63 -6.49 -7.51
N SER A 179 14.53 -5.79 -7.48
CA SER A 179 13.34 -6.11 -6.69
C SER A 179 12.30 -6.80 -7.58
N SER A 180 12.24 -8.12 -7.49
CA SER A 180 11.36 -8.96 -8.29
C SER A 180 11.09 -10.27 -7.55
N ARG A 181 9.96 -10.93 -7.87
CA ARG A 181 9.70 -12.31 -7.41
C ARG A 181 10.52 -13.36 -8.17
N VAL A 182 10.93 -13.04 -9.39
CA VAL A 182 11.74 -13.91 -10.24
C VAL A 182 13.16 -13.37 -10.32
N ASN A 183 14.15 -14.24 -10.22
CA ASN A 183 15.55 -13.85 -10.33
C ASN A 183 15.91 -13.60 -11.80
N HIS A 184 15.87 -12.35 -12.21
CA HIS A 184 16.34 -11.89 -13.52
C HIS A 184 17.84 -11.62 -13.47
N GLN A 185 18.56 -12.04 -14.52
CA GLN A 185 19.99 -11.74 -14.66
C GLN A 185 20.16 -10.41 -15.39
N ILE A 186 20.69 -9.42 -14.69
CA ILE A 186 20.97 -8.06 -15.21
C ILE A 186 22.38 -7.68 -14.81
N ASP A 187 23.20 -7.30 -15.77
CA ASP A 187 24.59 -6.92 -15.54
C ASP A 187 24.69 -5.71 -14.59
N GLY A 188 25.55 -5.81 -13.59
CA GLY A 188 25.74 -4.76 -12.57
C GLY A 188 24.63 -4.69 -11.51
N CYS A 189 23.73 -5.70 -11.47
CA CYS A 189 22.66 -5.77 -10.49
C CYS A 189 22.70 -7.08 -9.70
N LYS A 190 22.26 -7.02 -8.45
CA LYS A 190 22.07 -8.19 -7.57
C LYS A 190 20.60 -8.33 -7.23
N HIS A 191 20.10 -9.56 -7.14
CA HIS A 191 18.74 -9.80 -6.71
C HIS A 191 18.59 -9.47 -5.20
N ILE A 192 17.48 -8.87 -4.81
CA ILE A 192 17.22 -8.43 -3.43
C ILE A 192 17.36 -9.56 -2.40
N SER A 193 17.03 -10.80 -2.77
CA SER A 193 17.21 -11.97 -1.90
C SER A 193 18.67 -12.24 -1.52
N SER A 194 19.64 -11.74 -2.28
CA SER A 194 21.06 -11.85 -1.96
C SER A 194 21.50 -11.04 -0.76
N LEU A 195 20.70 -10.06 -0.34
CA LEU A 195 20.97 -9.23 0.86
C LEU A 195 20.66 -9.99 2.16
N GLY A 196 19.88 -11.09 2.09
CA GLY A 196 19.42 -11.78 3.28
C GLY A 196 18.49 -10.89 4.12
N ARG A 197 18.81 -10.75 5.42
CA ARG A 197 18.11 -9.79 6.29
C ARG A 197 18.85 -8.46 6.21
N TYR A 198 18.16 -7.40 5.81
CA TYR A 198 18.74 -6.07 5.61
C TYR A 198 17.89 -5.00 6.30
N SER A 199 18.51 -3.87 6.64
CA SER A 199 17.82 -2.66 7.06
C SER A 199 17.46 -1.78 5.84
N TRP A 200 16.64 -0.76 6.06
CA TRP A 200 16.37 0.24 5.01
C TRP A 200 17.63 0.96 4.57
N GLU A 201 18.54 1.30 5.52
CA GLU A 201 19.81 1.93 5.23
C GLU A 201 20.71 1.05 4.35
N ASP A 202 20.75 -0.26 4.63
CA ASP A 202 21.48 -1.22 3.79
C ASP A 202 20.96 -1.19 2.37
N LEU A 203 19.63 -1.30 2.19
CA LEU A 203 18.99 -1.29 0.88
C LEU A 203 19.22 0.04 0.13
N TYR A 204 19.11 1.17 0.84
CA TYR A 204 19.24 2.51 0.25
C TYR A 204 20.69 2.96 0.06
N SER A 205 21.64 2.11 0.42
CA SER A 205 23.08 2.30 0.11
C SER A 205 23.45 1.79 -1.28
N HIS A 206 22.56 1.14 -1.99
CA HIS A 206 22.76 0.68 -3.36
C HIS A 206 22.53 1.80 -4.38
N LYS A 207 23.13 1.67 -5.58
CA LYS A 207 23.08 2.73 -6.62
C LYS A 207 21.67 3.08 -7.07
N ALA A 208 20.84 2.06 -7.24
CA ALA A 208 19.44 2.19 -7.66
C ALA A 208 18.71 0.88 -7.35
N ILE A 209 17.37 0.93 -7.43
CA ILE A 209 16.55 -0.28 -7.34
C ILE A 209 15.78 -0.44 -8.65
N VAL A 210 16.00 -1.59 -9.30
CA VAL A 210 15.32 -2.00 -10.52
C VAL A 210 14.13 -2.88 -10.13
N HIS A 211 12.94 -2.44 -10.44
CA HIS A 211 11.71 -3.17 -10.14
C HIS A 211 11.19 -3.97 -11.33
N VAL A 212 10.74 -5.19 -11.06
CA VAL A 212 9.71 -5.87 -11.83
C VAL A 212 8.54 -6.04 -10.85
N PRO A 213 7.59 -5.08 -10.81
CA PRO A 213 6.59 -5.04 -9.77
C PRO A 213 5.61 -6.23 -9.87
N TYR A 214 5.15 -6.68 -8.71
CA TYR A 214 4.22 -7.81 -8.56
C TYR A 214 2.80 -7.36 -8.15
N ASN A 215 2.57 -6.07 -8.10
CA ASN A 215 1.26 -5.47 -7.82
C ASN A 215 1.22 -4.03 -8.32
N THR A 216 0.03 -3.49 -8.52
CA THR A 216 -0.22 -2.10 -8.96
C THR A 216 0.18 -1.05 -7.93
N SER A 217 0.19 -1.43 -6.64
CA SER A 217 0.67 -0.60 -5.52
C SER A 217 1.45 -1.47 -4.54
N ILE A 218 2.60 -1.00 -4.09
CA ILE A 218 3.50 -1.73 -3.19
C ILE A 218 4.09 -0.74 -2.20
N MET A 219 3.85 -0.93 -0.90
CA MET A 219 4.32 -0.02 0.16
C MET A 219 5.84 0.20 0.10
N SER A 220 6.64 -0.83 -0.18
CA SER A 220 8.10 -0.68 -0.29
C SER A 220 8.54 0.22 -1.45
N ILE A 221 7.75 0.37 -2.51
CA ILE A 221 8.02 1.35 -3.57
C ILE A 221 7.83 2.77 -3.03
N ALA A 222 6.76 3.02 -2.28
CA ALA A 222 6.52 4.32 -1.64
C ALA A 222 7.60 4.63 -0.59
N GLU A 223 8.04 3.65 0.21
CA GLU A 223 9.18 3.78 1.14
C GLU A 223 10.46 4.24 0.42
N GLN A 224 10.82 3.54 -0.63
CA GLN A 224 12.02 3.82 -1.42
C GLN A 224 11.94 5.16 -2.14
N TYR A 225 10.75 5.48 -2.69
CA TYR A 225 10.52 6.75 -3.36
C TYR A 225 10.65 7.94 -2.38
N THR A 226 10.06 7.82 -1.20
CA THR A 226 10.15 8.85 -0.14
C THR A 226 11.58 9.01 0.39
N ALA A 227 12.35 7.92 0.45
CA ALA A 227 13.77 7.96 0.74
C ALA A 227 14.62 8.56 -0.39
N SER A 228 14.00 8.89 -1.54
CA SER A 228 14.64 9.43 -2.74
C SER A 228 15.66 8.49 -3.39
N VAL A 229 15.39 7.19 -3.33
CA VAL A 229 16.20 6.18 -4.03
C VAL A 229 15.86 6.21 -5.52
N PRO A 230 16.84 6.28 -6.44
CA PRO A 230 16.60 6.14 -7.87
C PRO A 230 15.92 4.80 -8.19
N LEU A 231 14.76 4.85 -8.82
CA LEU A 231 13.93 3.69 -9.12
C LEU A 231 13.78 3.51 -10.64
N LEU A 232 13.90 2.27 -11.09
CA LEU A 232 13.70 1.89 -12.49
C LEU A 232 12.55 0.91 -12.60
N PHE A 233 11.64 1.14 -13.55
CA PHE A 233 10.49 0.27 -13.84
C PHE A 233 10.46 -0.11 -15.32
N PRO A 234 9.84 -1.24 -15.69
CA PRO A 234 9.61 -1.55 -17.09
C PRO A 234 8.61 -0.54 -17.68
N THR A 235 8.81 -0.15 -18.94
CA THR A 235 7.70 0.47 -19.68
C THR A 235 6.54 -0.51 -19.76
N LEU A 236 5.32 -0.03 -19.97
CA LEU A 236 4.14 -0.89 -20.06
C LEU A 236 4.33 -1.93 -21.18
N GLU A 237 4.84 -1.52 -22.33
CA GLU A 237 5.07 -2.40 -23.48
C GLU A 237 6.12 -3.50 -23.19
N PHE A 238 7.16 -3.18 -22.45
CA PHE A 238 8.12 -4.20 -22.02
C PHE A 238 7.55 -5.06 -20.90
N GLY A 239 6.87 -4.48 -19.93
CA GLY A 239 6.21 -5.22 -18.86
C GLY A 239 5.30 -6.32 -19.39
N LYS A 240 4.47 -6.04 -20.38
CA LYS A 240 3.60 -7.03 -21.04
C LYS A 240 4.37 -8.20 -21.68
N ARG A 241 5.62 -8.00 -22.05
CA ARG A 241 6.48 -9.05 -22.64
C ARG A 241 7.18 -9.91 -21.57
N ILE A 242 7.25 -9.43 -20.33
CA ILE A 242 7.82 -10.21 -19.21
C ILE A 242 6.82 -11.30 -18.83
N THR A 243 7.26 -12.56 -18.91
CA THR A 243 6.42 -13.71 -18.57
C THR A 243 5.90 -13.59 -17.13
N GLY A 244 4.59 -13.67 -16.97
CA GLY A 244 3.93 -13.61 -15.67
C GLY A 244 3.68 -12.19 -15.12
N TYR A 245 4.21 -11.13 -15.75
CA TYR A 245 4.09 -9.77 -15.25
C TYR A 245 2.64 -9.35 -15.00
N LEU A 246 1.74 -9.48 -15.97
CA LEU A 246 0.34 -9.08 -15.80
C LEU A 246 -0.39 -9.95 -14.77
N SER A 247 -0.14 -11.26 -14.76
CA SER A 247 -0.75 -12.14 -13.76
C SER A 247 -0.27 -11.85 -12.34
N GLU A 248 0.96 -11.38 -12.17
CA GLU A 248 1.48 -10.94 -10.88
C GLU A 248 0.87 -9.61 -10.44
N LEU A 249 0.75 -8.62 -11.34
CA LEU A 249 0.16 -7.31 -11.03
C LEU A 249 -1.25 -7.43 -10.47
N PHE A 250 -2.04 -8.37 -11.01
CA PHE A 250 -3.46 -8.55 -10.67
C PHE A 250 -3.75 -9.80 -9.83
N PHE A 251 -2.73 -10.39 -9.22
CA PHE A 251 -2.86 -11.63 -8.46
C PHE A 251 -3.95 -11.60 -7.37
N HIS A 252 -4.23 -10.43 -6.84
CA HIS A 252 -5.19 -10.23 -5.75
C HIS A 252 -6.49 -9.55 -6.20
N THR A 253 -6.78 -9.50 -7.48
CA THR A 253 -7.97 -8.82 -8.00
C THR A 253 -8.92 -9.79 -8.69
N ASN A 254 -10.21 -9.41 -8.80
CA ASN A 254 -11.22 -10.17 -9.52
C ASN A 254 -11.14 -9.95 -11.04
N GLU A 255 -9.94 -9.99 -11.61
CA GLU A 255 -9.66 -9.73 -13.03
C GLU A 255 -10.54 -10.54 -13.99
N LYS A 256 -10.88 -11.79 -13.61
CA LYS A 256 -11.70 -12.70 -14.42
C LYS A 256 -13.13 -12.22 -14.61
N ILE A 257 -13.60 -11.34 -13.74
CA ILE A 257 -14.98 -10.85 -13.70
C ILE A 257 -15.13 -9.57 -14.50
N VAL A 258 -14.13 -8.70 -14.46
CA VAL A 258 -14.21 -7.35 -15.04
C VAL A 258 -12.96 -7.03 -15.87
N PRO A 259 -12.94 -7.42 -17.15
CA PRO A 259 -11.77 -7.19 -18.03
C PRO A 259 -11.26 -5.76 -18.11
N THR A 260 -12.12 -4.76 -17.92
CA THR A 260 -11.73 -3.34 -17.97
C THR A 260 -10.79 -2.93 -16.85
N LEU A 261 -10.80 -3.66 -15.71
CA LEU A 261 -9.97 -3.35 -14.55
C LEU A 261 -8.48 -3.67 -14.76
N TYR A 262 -8.13 -4.37 -15.84
CA TYR A 262 -6.72 -4.62 -16.22
C TYR A 262 -6.41 -4.27 -17.67
N SER A 263 -7.17 -3.31 -18.19
CA SER A 263 -6.81 -2.64 -19.44
C SER A 263 -5.50 -1.84 -19.29
N ASP A 264 -4.87 -1.49 -20.39
CA ASP A 264 -3.69 -0.63 -20.37
C ASP A 264 -3.93 0.67 -19.60
N GLN A 265 -5.12 1.25 -19.72
CA GLN A 265 -5.51 2.46 -18.99
C GLN A 265 -5.54 2.20 -17.47
N ALA A 266 -6.06 1.05 -17.05
CA ALA A 266 -6.07 0.67 -15.62
C ALA A 266 -4.66 0.43 -15.09
N ILE A 267 -3.80 -0.27 -15.86
CA ILE A 267 -2.41 -0.52 -15.47
C ILE A 267 -1.64 0.80 -15.28
N MET A 268 -1.90 1.78 -16.14
CA MET A 268 -1.28 3.11 -16.03
C MET A 268 -1.70 3.90 -14.79
N LEU A 269 -2.68 3.42 -14.02
CA LEU A 269 -3.03 3.95 -12.69
C LEU A 269 -2.17 3.38 -11.56
N SER A 270 -1.26 2.45 -11.84
CA SER A 270 -0.31 1.94 -10.85
C SER A 270 0.60 3.06 -10.34
N ASP A 271 1.02 2.97 -9.07
CA ASP A 271 1.82 4.01 -8.42
C ASP A 271 3.06 4.42 -9.23
N PHE A 272 3.80 3.44 -9.74
CA PHE A 272 5.04 3.66 -10.48
C PHE A 272 4.87 4.22 -11.89
N TYR A 273 3.63 4.29 -12.40
CA TYR A 273 3.29 5.00 -13.65
C TYR A 273 2.64 6.37 -13.38
N ASP A 274 2.37 6.71 -12.12
CA ASP A 274 1.76 7.98 -11.76
C ASP A 274 2.78 9.12 -11.66
N HIS A 275 3.08 9.75 -12.79
CA HIS A 275 4.02 10.85 -12.86
C HIS A 275 3.63 12.11 -12.06
N VAL A 276 2.39 12.20 -11.58
CA VAL A 276 1.95 13.29 -10.71
C VAL A 276 2.44 13.10 -9.27
N TRP A 277 2.44 11.83 -8.80
CA TRP A 277 2.79 11.50 -7.42
C TRP A 277 4.16 10.86 -7.27
N MET A 278 4.69 10.30 -8.36
CA MET A 278 6.03 9.72 -8.45
C MET A 278 6.75 10.16 -9.73
N PRO A 279 6.99 11.48 -9.94
CA PRO A 279 7.85 11.92 -11.04
C PRO A 279 9.29 11.40 -10.82
N HIS A 280 10.14 11.56 -11.83
CA HIS A 280 11.56 11.18 -11.78
C HIS A 280 11.84 9.68 -11.71
N ILE A 281 10.84 8.82 -11.92
CA ILE A 281 11.04 7.38 -12.13
C ILE A 281 11.68 7.18 -13.51
N LEU A 282 12.67 6.27 -13.58
CA LEU A 282 13.32 5.86 -14.83
C LEU A 282 12.61 4.63 -15.39
N PHE A 283 12.51 4.56 -16.72
CA PHE A 283 11.87 3.42 -17.41
C PHE A 283 12.85 2.72 -18.33
N TYR A 284 12.72 1.40 -18.47
CA TYR A 284 13.51 0.57 -19.38
C TYR A 284 12.62 -0.25 -20.31
N ASP A 285 13.05 -0.40 -21.55
CA ASP A 285 12.37 -1.16 -22.62
C ASP A 285 12.92 -2.59 -22.77
N SER A 286 14.04 -2.85 -22.13
CA SER A 286 14.63 -4.20 -21.98
C SER A 286 15.58 -4.24 -20.79
N PHE A 287 15.85 -5.44 -20.26
CA PHE A 287 16.86 -5.60 -19.22
C PHE A 287 18.28 -5.21 -19.67
N LYS A 288 18.53 -5.22 -20.97
CA LYS A 288 19.82 -4.84 -21.55
C LYS A 288 20.06 -3.33 -21.53
N ASP A 289 19.00 -2.52 -21.43
CA ASP A 289 19.11 -1.05 -21.41
C ASP A 289 19.54 -0.54 -20.04
N ILE A 290 19.33 -1.33 -18.98
CA ILE A 290 19.53 -0.90 -17.60
C ILE A 290 20.98 -0.43 -17.34
N PRO A 291 22.04 -1.13 -17.73
CA PRO A 291 23.40 -0.66 -17.53
C PRO A 291 23.69 0.69 -18.21
N GLU A 292 23.15 0.91 -19.41
CA GLU A 292 23.29 2.17 -20.13
C GLU A 292 22.53 3.30 -19.42
N ILE A 293 21.28 3.09 -18.99
CA ILE A 293 20.50 4.06 -18.21
C ILE A 293 21.27 4.46 -16.96
N LEU A 294 21.76 3.48 -16.19
CA LEU A 294 22.48 3.71 -14.94
C LEU A 294 23.81 4.44 -15.12
N SER A 295 24.44 4.34 -16.31
CA SER A 295 25.68 5.04 -16.62
C SER A 295 25.46 6.44 -17.21
N SER A 296 24.32 6.69 -17.84
CA SER A 296 23.99 7.95 -18.52
C SER A 296 23.27 8.96 -17.63
N VAL A 297 22.66 8.53 -16.53
CA VAL A 297 21.90 9.40 -15.60
C VAL A 297 22.76 9.73 -14.39
N ASP A 298 22.82 11.00 -14.02
CA ASP A 298 23.35 11.40 -12.70
C ASP A 298 22.33 11.03 -11.62
N LEU A 299 22.58 9.90 -10.96
CA LEU A 299 21.68 9.34 -9.94
C LEU A 299 21.63 10.18 -8.66
N LEU A 300 22.68 10.97 -8.36
CA LEU A 300 22.67 11.87 -7.21
C LEU A 300 21.80 13.10 -7.50
N ASP A 301 21.93 13.72 -8.66
CA ASP A 301 21.05 14.80 -9.10
C ASP A 301 19.58 14.33 -9.18
N LEU A 302 19.35 13.13 -9.70
CA LEU A 302 18.01 12.53 -9.73
C LEU A 302 17.43 12.40 -8.31
N SER A 303 18.22 11.88 -7.37
CA SER A 303 17.82 11.75 -5.95
C SER A 303 17.54 13.12 -5.30
N GLU A 304 18.31 14.16 -5.61
CA GLU A 304 18.04 15.51 -5.10
C GLU A 304 16.71 16.06 -5.61
N ARG A 305 16.42 15.91 -6.90
CA ARG A 305 15.13 16.30 -7.49
C ARG A 305 13.97 15.53 -6.89
N MET A 306 14.13 14.22 -6.61
CA MET A 306 13.12 13.42 -5.91
C MET A 306 12.91 13.95 -4.49
N ARG A 307 13.96 14.34 -3.78
CA ARG A 307 13.88 14.89 -2.42
C ARG A 307 13.11 16.19 -2.37
N ASP A 308 13.40 17.11 -3.31
CA ASP A 308 12.70 18.38 -3.41
C ASP A 308 11.21 18.17 -3.69
N PHE A 309 10.88 17.25 -4.59
CA PHE A 309 9.51 16.88 -4.85
C PHE A 309 8.83 16.24 -3.62
N ASN A 310 9.52 15.34 -2.91
CA ASN A 310 8.98 14.67 -1.72
C ASN A 310 8.68 15.66 -0.58
N ASN A 311 9.44 16.75 -0.44
CA ASN A 311 9.14 17.80 0.54
C ASN A 311 7.76 18.45 0.26
N ALA A 312 7.47 18.79 -0.98
CA ALA A 312 6.16 19.34 -1.38
C ALA A 312 5.05 18.29 -1.30
N ARG A 313 5.34 17.05 -1.72
CA ARG A 313 4.41 15.91 -1.67
C ARG A 313 3.97 15.62 -0.23
N LYS A 314 4.88 15.64 0.73
CA LYS A 314 4.58 15.46 2.15
C LYS A 314 3.56 16.48 2.67
N LEU A 315 3.74 17.75 2.34
CA LEU A 315 2.80 18.80 2.72
C LEU A 315 1.42 18.55 2.13
N THR A 316 1.35 18.26 0.85
CA THR A 316 0.08 18.02 0.16
C THR A 316 -0.67 16.80 0.70
N ILE A 317 0.04 15.71 1.04
CA ILE A 317 -0.57 14.51 1.65
C ILE A 317 -1.08 14.85 3.04
N THR A 318 -0.30 15.56 3.86
CA THR A 318 -0.71 15.99 5.19
C THR A 318 -1.95 16.87 5.15
N GLU A 319 -2.01 17.84 4.24
CA GLU A 319 -3.18 18.71 4.03
C GLU A 319 -4.42 17.89 3.65
N ARG A 320 -4.30 16.88 2.78
CA ARG A 320 -5.43 16.00 2.42
C ARG A 320 -5.96 15.22 3.62
N TRP A 321 -5.10 14.74 4.49
CA TRP A 321 -5.52 14.10 5.74
C TRP A 321 -6.20 15.09 6.68
N GLN A 322 -5.67 16.31 6.84
CA GLN A 322 -6.31 17.36 7.63
C GLN A 322 -7.71 17.73 7.10
N ASP A 323 -7.87 17.82 5.77
CA ASP A 323 -9.15 18.10 5.13
C ASP A 323 -10.16 16.96 5.28
N LEU A 324 -9.69 15.72 5.33
CA LEU A 324 -10.51 14.54 5.59
C LEU A 324 -11.14 14.57 7.00
N LEU A 325 -10.42 15.14 7.96
CA LEU A 325 -10.77 15.14 9.38
C LEU A 325 -11.54 16.38 9.86
N LYS A 326 -11.85 17.33 8.97
CA LYS A 326 -12.71 18.49 9.22
C LYS A 326 -14.19 18.13 9.13
#